data_cbb9e939abb547e2a46570bf32f8cf0c
#
_entry.id   cbb9e939abb547e2a46570bf32f8cf0c
#
_cell.length_a   1.000
_cell.length_b   1.000
_cell.length_c   1.000
_cell.angle_alpha   90.00
_cell.angle_beta   90.00
_cell.angle_gamma   90.00
#
_symmetry.space_group_name_H-M   'P 1'
#
loop_
_entity.id
_entity.type
_entity.pdbx_description
1 polymer ?
#
loop_
_entity_poly.entity_id
_entity_poly.type
_entity_poly.pdbx_seq_one_letter_code
_entity_poly.pdbx_strand_id
1 'polypeptide(L)'
;VSQDRRTAIVTGSARGIGAAVAQRLASDGHAVAVLDLDESACAGTVDAITSAGGEALAVGANVADEASVTAAVERVASELGAPTILINNAGITRDNLLFKMSVDDWDAVMNVHLRGAFLMSRAVQKYMVDAKFGRIVNLSSTSALGNRGQANYSAAKAGMQGFTKTLAFELGKFGVTANAIAPGFIETEMTAATAERVGMSFEDFKAAAASQIPVARVGQPEDIAHTASFFASEGAGFVSGQVVYVAGGPKD
;
A
#
# COMPACT_ATOMS: atom_id res chain seq x y z
N VAL A 1 -18.90 18.56 -4.51
CA VAL A 1 -18.16 19.09 -3.36
C VAL A 1 -16.69 18.94 -3.72
N SER A 2 -15.96 20.05 -3.95
CA SER A 2 -14.51 19.98 -4.16
C SER A 2 -13.91 19.44 -2.85
N GLN A 3 -13.25 18.29 -2.92
CA GLN A 3 -12.42 17.84 -1.80
C GLN A 3 -11.27 18.85 -1.63
N ASP A 4 -10.97 19.23 -0.40
CA ASP A 4 -9.77 20.03 -0.14
C ASP A 4 -8.55 19.26 -0.65
N ARG A 5 -7.73 19.92 -1.46
CA ARG A 5 -6.49 19.33 -1.95
C ARG A 5 -5.59 18.94 -0.77
N ARG A 6 -5.21 17.67 -0.71
CA ARG A 6 -4.33 17.09 0.30
C ARG A 6 -3.04 16.57 -0.35
N THR A 7 -2.00 16.38 0.46
CA THR A 7 -0.78 15.70 0.01
C THR A 7 -0.81 14.25 0.46
N ALA A 8 -0.64 13.34 -0.50
CA ALA A 8 -0.59 11.90 -0.29
C ALA A 8 0.82 11.37 -0.54
N ILE A 9 1.26 10.42 0.28
CA ILE A 9 2.45 9.60 0.03
C ILE A 9 1.99 8.18 -0.27
N VAL A 10 2.40 7.62 -1.40
CA VAL A 10 2.16 6.23 -1.76
C VAL A 10 3.50 5.52 -1.86
N THR A 11 3.75 4.53 -0.99
CA THR A 11 5.01 3.78 -1.00
C THR A 11 4.94 2.58 -1.95
N GLY A 12 6.05 2.23 -2.63
CA GLY A 12 6.08 1.17 -3.63
C GLY A 12 5.20 1.50 -4.83
N SER A 13 5.23 2.75 -5.30
CA SER A 13 4.27 3.26 -6.28
C SER A 13 4.86 3.53 -7.68
N ALA A 14 6.05 3.00 -7.96
CA ALA A 14 6.60 3.00 -9.32
C ALA A 14 5.75 2.16 -10.29
N ARG A 15 5.02 1.15 -9.79
CA ARG A 15 4.24 0.20 -10.62
C ARG A 15 3.12 -0.49 -9.84
N GLY A 16 2.32 -1.29 -10.53
CA GLY A 16 1.31 -2.18 -9.96
C GLY A 16 0.25 -1.47 -9.14
N ILE A 17 -0.12 -2.04 -7.99
CA ILE A 17 -1.14 -1.47 -7.10
C ILE A 17 -0.78 -0.06 -6.65
N GLY A 18 0.48 0.17 -6.27
CA GLY A 18 0.92 1.49 -5.81
C GLY A 18 0.77 2.57 -6.88
N ALA A 19 1.13 2.28 -8.13
CA ALA A 19 0.96 3.21 -9.24
C ALA A 19 -0.52 3.52 -9.50
N ALA A 20 -1.38 2.51 -9.54
CA ALA A 20 -2.83 2.70 -9.72
C ALA A 20 -3.44 3.55 -8.58
N VAL A 21 -3.02 3.30 -7.33
CA VAL A 21 -3.45 4.10 -6.17
C VAL A 21 -2.96 5.54 -6.29
N ALA A 22 -1.69 5.76 -6.68
CA ALA A 22 -1.13 7.10 -6.86
C ALA A 22 -1.90 7.89 -7.94
N GLN A 23 -2.14 7.28 -9.11
CA GLN A 23 -2.91 7.88 -10.20
C GLN A 23 -4.35 8.18 -9.78
N ARG A 24 -4.98 7.27 -9.04
CA ARG A 24 -6.35 7.49 -8.55
C ARG A 24 -6.41 8.65 -7.56
N LEU A 25 -5.53 8.73 -6.57
CA LEU A 25 -5.52 9.84 -5.61
C LEU A 25 -5.23 11.18 -6.30
N ALA A 26 -4.38 11.19 -7.33
CA ALA A 26 -4.17 12.39 -8.15
C ALA A 26 -5.45 12.79 -8.91
N SER A 27 -6.18 11.83 -9.48
CA SER A 27 -7.47 12.10 -10.15
C SER A 27 -8.56 12.56 -9.18
N ASP A 28 -8.46 12.20 -7.91
CA ASP A 28 -9.34 12.70 -6.83
C ASP A 28 -8.96 14.13 -6.39
N GLY A 29 -7.89 14.73 -6.97
CA GLY A 29 -7.47 16.12 -6.74
C GLY A 29 -6.36 16.29 -5.71
N HIS A 30 -5.72 15.23 -5.27
CA HIS A 30 -4.60 15.27 -4.32
C HIS A 30 -3.25 15.46 -5.02
N ALA A 31 -2.31 16.14 -4.36
CA ALA A 31 -0.89 16.10 -4.74
C ALA A 31 -0.26 14.79 -4.25
N VAL A 32 0.48 14.08 -5.10
CA VAL A 32 0.93 12.72 -4.78
C VAL A 32 2.45 12.60 -4.84
N ALA A 33 3.05 12.19 -3.74
CA ALA A 33 4.43 11.70 -3.73
C ALA A 33 4.43 10.22 -4.13
N VAL A 34 4.99 9.95 -5.29
CA VAL A 34 5.27 8.61 -5.84
C VAL A 34 6.59 8.16 -5.26
N LEU A 35 6.55 7.30 -4.23
CA LEU A 35 7.73 6.88 -3.48
C LEU A 35 8.08 5.42 -3.77
N ASP A 36 9.32 5.18 -4.19
CA ASP A 36 9.86 3.83 -4.37
C ASP A 36 11.35 3.79 -3.95
N LEU A 37 11.96 2.62 -3.95
CA LEU A 37 13.38 2.46 -3.59
C LEU A 37 14.28 3.24 -4.54
N ASP A 38 13.97 3.21 -5.83
CA ASP A 38 14.66 3.97 -6.88
C ASP A 38 13.77 5.10 -7.41
N GLU A 39 14.20 6.33 -7.21
CA GLU A 39 13.47 7.52 -7.67
C GLU A 39 13.25 7.50 -9.19
N SER A 40 14.22 7.02 -9.96
CA SER A 40 14.10 6.97 -11.41
C SER A 40 12.99 6.02 -11.89
N ALA A 41 12.71 4.96 -11.14
CA ALA A 41 11.62 4.04 -11.44
C ALA A 41 10.23 4.68 -11.32
N CYS A 42 10.12 5.80 -10.58
CA CYS A 42 8.85 6.52 -10.39
C CYS A 42 8.40 7.31 -11.63
N ALA A 43 9.30 7.54 -12.60
CA ALA A 43 9.05 8.44 -13.73
C ALA A 43 7.77 8.10 -14.50
N GLY A 44 7.52 6.83 -14.81
CA GLY A 44 6.33 6.42 -15.56
C GLY A 44 5.01 6.75 -14.84
N THR A 45 4.97 6.60 -13.51
CA THR A 45 3.78 6.95 -12.71
C THR A 45 3.62 8.46 -12.60
N VAL A 46 4.72 9.21 -12.39
CA VAL A 46 4.70 10.68 -12.34
C VAL A 46 4.24 11.25 -13.67
N ASP A 47 4.78 10.77 -14.79
CA ASP A 47 4.40 11.21 -16.14
C ASP A 47 2.92 10.94 -16.43
N ALA A 48 2.39 9.80 -16.03
CA ALA A 48 0.97 9.48 -16.17
C ALA A 48 0.09 10.46 -15.39
N ILE A 49 0.45 10.79 -14.14
CA ILE A 49 -0.28 11.74 -13.31
C ILE A 49 -0.22 13.15 -13.90
N THR A 50 0.97 13.63 -14.26
CA THR A 50 1.16 15.01 -14.75
C THR A 50 0.55 15.22 -16.13
N SER A 51 0.62 14.21 -17.01
CA SER A 51 -0.04 14.23 -18.32
C SER A 51 -1.56 14.29 -18.21
N ALA A 52 -2.13 13.74 -17.13
CA ALA A 52 -3.56 13.86 -16.82
C ALA A 52 -3.93 15.16 -16.09
N GLY A 53 -2.97 16.09 -15.89
CA GLY A 53 -3.18 17.38 -15.22
C GLY A 53 -3.10 17.33 -13.70
N GLY A 54 -2.69 16.20 -13.12
CA GLY A 54 -2.43 16.06 -11.68
C GLY A 54 -1.06 16.59 -11.27
N GLU A 55 -0.81 16.61 -9.97
CA GLU A 55 0.48 17.01 -9.39
C GLU A 55 1.15 15.82 -8.71
N ALA A 56 2.39 15.53 -9.10
CA ALA A 56 3.15 14.42 -8.55
C ALA A 56 4.63 14.77 -8.37
N LEU A 57 5.26 14.13 -7.38
CA LEU A 57 6.68 14.22 -7.07
C LEU A 57 7.27 12.80 -6.98
N ALA A 58 8.32 12.52 -7.73
CA ALA A 58 9.11 11.30 -7.55
C ALA A 58 9.99 11.40 -6.29
N VAL A 59 10.00 10.36 -5.48
CA VAL A 59 10.79 10.31 -4.24
C VAL A 59 11.47 8.95 -4.11
N GLY A 60 12.80 8.94 -4.05
CA GLY A 60 13.59 7.74 -3.76
C GLY A 60 13.73 7.52 -2.25
N ALA A 61 13.28 6.36 -1.73
CA ALA A 61 13.48 6.04 -0.32
C ALA A 61 13.40 4.54 -0.02
N ASN A 62 14.28 4.09 0.87
CA ASN A 62 14.17 2.78 1.49
C ASN A 62 13.27 2.86 2.72
N VAL A 63 12.05 2.32 2.63
CA VAL A 63 11.09 2.32 3.74
C VAL A 63 11.56 1.56 4.98
N ALA A 64 12.53 0.65 4.83
CA ALA A 64 13.12 -0.09 5.94
C ALA A 64 14.21 0.68 6.71
N ASP A 65 14.62 1.86 6.20
CA ASP A 65 15.66 2.71 6.79
C ASP A 65 15.04 4.01 7.37
N GLU A 66 15.28 4.26 8.65
CA GLU A 66 14.67 5.38 9.36
C GLU A 66 15.14 6.74 8.84
N ALA A 67 16.43 6.87 8.54
CA ALA A 67 16.97 8.14 8.05
C ALA A 67 16.45 8.45 6.64
N SER A 68 16.38 7.43 5.78
CA SER A 68 15.80 7.53 4.44
C SER A 68 14.33 7.94 4.47
N VAL A 69 13.53 7.32 5.34
CA VAL A 69 12.12 7.67 5.54
C VAL A 69 11.95 9.11 6.03
N THR A 70 12.75 9.52 7.00
CA THR A 70 12.68 10.89 7.56
C THR A 70 12.96 11.92 6.49
N ALA A 71 14.06 11.76 5.75
CA ALA A 71 14.44 12.67 4.67
C ALA A 71 13.37 12.74 3.56
N ALA A 72 12.81 11.58 3.19
CA ALA A 72 11.76 11.51 2.17
C ALA A 72 10.49 12.25 2.59
N VAL A 73 10.02 12.04 3.82
CA VAL A 73 8.82 12.72 4.34
C VAL A 73 9.03 14.23 4.47
N GLU A 74 10.21 14.67 4.92
CA GLU A 74 10.56 16.09 4.99
C GLU A 74 10.62 16.73 3.60
N ARG A 75 11.19 16.05 2.62
CA ARG A 75 11.20 16.50 1.22
C ARG A 75 9.78 16.65 0.67
N VAL A 76 8.90 15.66 0.88
CA VAL A 76 7.50 15.75 0.47
C VAL A 76 6.82 16.95 1.14
N ALA A 77 7.01 17.14 2.44
CA ALA A 77 6.41 18.24 3.17
C ALA A 77 6.86 19.62 2.66
N SER A 78 8.12 19.74 2.19
CA SER A 78 8.67 20.98 1.65
C SER A 78 8.26 21.26 0.21
N GLU A 79 8.13 20.23 -0.64
CA GLU A 79 7.89 20.37 -2.08
C GLU A 79 6.41 20.26 -2.47
N LEU A 80 5.63 19.40 -1.80
CA LEU A 80 4.20 19.20 -2.09
C LEU A 80 3.26 19.71 -0.98
N GLY A 81 3.81 20.00 0.20
CA GLY A 81 3.04 20.35 1.39
C GLY A 81 2.86 19.19 2.37
N ALA A 82 2.29 19.51 3.54
CA ALA A 82 2.14 18.57 4.66
C ALA A 82 1.43 17.27 4.26
N PRO A 83 2.06 16.09 4.37
CA PRO A 83 1.46 14.83 4.00
C PRO A 83 0.40 14.41 5.03
N THR A 84 -0.85 14.34 4.59
CA THR A 84 -1.99 13.96 5.43
C THR A 84 -2.68 12.68 4.97
N ILE A 85 -2.24 12.11 3.85
CA ILE A 85 -2.66 10.79 3.36
C ILE A 85 -1.42 9.93 3.21
N LEU A 86 -1.42 8.73 3.79
CA LEU A 86 -0.35 7.74 3.67
C LEU A 86 -0.90 6.39 3.22
N ILE A 87 -0.35 5.88 2.13
CA ILE A 87 -0.62 4.52 1.66
C ILE A 87 0.65 3.69 1.82
N ASN A 88 0.66 2.81 2.81
CA ASN A 88 1.74 1.85 3.04
C ASN A 88 1.53 0.64 2.12
N ASN A 89 2.05 0.73 0.89
CA ASN A 89 1.92 -0.32 -0.12
C ASN A 89 3.26 -1.02 -0.42
N ALA A 90 4.40 -0.42 -0.16
CA ALA A 90 5.71 -1.02 -0.43
C ALA A 90 5.81 -2.45 0.12
N GLY A 91 6.31 -3.36 -0.71
CA GLY A 91 6.37 -4.76 -0.33
C GLY A 91 7.20 -5.62 -1.27
N ILE A 92 7.70 -6.72 -0.73
CA ILE A 92 8.46 -7.75 -1.44
C ILE A 92 7.96 -9.13 -1.06
N THR A 93 8.26 -10.13 -1.89
CA THR A 93 8.08 -11.54 -1.54
C THR A 93 9.41 -12.26 -1.49
N ARG A 94 9.56 -13.15 -0.49
CA ARG A 94 10.68 -14.09 -0.32
C ARG A 94 10.08 -15.41 0.15
N ASP A 95 9.31 -16.04 -0.77
CA ASP A 95 8.52 -17.22 -0.46
C ASP A 95 9.40 -18.45 -0.41
N ASN A 96 9.27 -19.23 0.65
CA ASN A 96 9.86 -20.54 0.79
C ASN A 96 9.14 -21.35 1.87
N LEU A 97 9.23 -22.67 1.81
CA LEU A 97 8.74 -23.51 2.92
C LEU A 97 9.56 -23.21 4.19
N LEU A 98 8.92 -23.27 5.36
CA LEU A 98 9.51 -22.87 6.63
C LEU A 98 10.91 -23.46 6.86
N PHE A 99 11.10 -24.75 6.57
CA PHE A 99 12.38 -25.43 6.81
C PHE A 99 13.50 -25.01 5.82
N LYS A 100 13.18 -24.27 4.77
CA LYS A 100 14.12 -23.72 3.77
C LYS A 100 14.22 -22.20 3.82
N MET A 101 13.33 -21.55 4.56
CA MET A 101 13.32 -20.09 4.66
C MET A 101 14.54 -19.62 5.44
N SER A 102 15.33 -18.75 4.86
CA SER A 102 16.46 -18.12 5.56
C SER A 102 15.97 -17.04 6.53
N VAL A 103 16.80 -16.75 7.55
CA VAL A 103 16.55 -15.61 8.46
C VAL A 103 16.58 -14.30 7.69
N ASP A 104 17.49 -14.17 6.73
CA ASP A 104 17.59 -12.97 5.88
C ASP A 104 16.31 -12.74 5.05
N ASP A 105 15.69 -13.80 4.49
CA ASP A 105 14.42 -13.68 3.78
C ASP A 105 13.27 -13.30 4.71
N TRP A 106 13.26 -13.83 5.93
CA TRP A 106 12.32 -13.44 6.97
C TRP A 106 12.49 -11.96 7.32
N ASP A 107 13.70 -11.54 7.66
CA ASP A 107 14.00 -10.18 8.09
C ASP A 107 13.75 -9.16 6.97
N ALA A 108 14.11 -9.48 5.73
CA ALA A 108 13.84 -8.61 4.59
C ALA A 108 12.34 -8.32 4.43
N VAL A 109 11.50 -9.35 4.51
CA VAL A 109 10.03 -9.18 4.40
C VAL A 109 9.48 -8.40 5.59
N MET A 110 9.87 -8.74 6.82
CA MET A 110 9.41 -8.02 8.03
C MET A 110 9.85 -6.55 8.01
N ASN A 111 11.08 -6.26 7.58
CA ASN A 111 11.61 -4.91 7.52
C ASN A 111 10.90 -4.04 6.48
N VAL A 112 10.66 -4.56 5.28
CA VAL A 112 9.98 -3.75 4.24
C VAL A 112 8.50 -3.54 4.58
N HIS A 113 7.79 -4.60 4.97
CA HIS A 113 6.34 -4.50 5.16
C HIS A 113 5.96 -3.87 6.49
N LEU A 114 6.32 -4.52 7.62
CA LEU A 114 5.80 -4.13 8.91
C LEU A 114 6.61 -2.98 9.54
N ARG A 115 7.95 -3.10 9.54
CA ARG A 115 8.80 -2.01 10.03
C ARG A 115 8.70 -0.78 9.14
N GLY A 116 8.64 -0.94 7.81
CA GLY A 116 8.46 0.16 6.87
C GLY A 116 7.16 0.93 7.11
N ALA A 117 6.02 0.23 7.25
CA ALA A 117 4.76 0.87 7.58
C ALA A 117 4.80 1.60 8.93
N PHE A 118 5.48 1.04 9.93
CA PHE A 118 5.70 1.72 11.22
C PHE A 118 6.51 3.00 11.04
N LEU A 119 7.65 2.96 10.35
CA LEU A 119 8.52 4.12 10.15
C LEU A 119 7.81 5.24 9.39
N MET A 120 7.14 4.90 8.28
CA MET A 120 6.37 5.85 7.49
C MET A 120 5.24 6.48 8.31
N SER A 121 4.44 5.67 9.01
CA SER A 121 3.34 6.18 9.84
C SER A 121 3.85 7.10 10.96
N ARG A 122 4.95 6.73 11.62
CA ARG A 122 5.58 7.55 12.65
C ARG A 122 6.11 8.89 12.11
N ALA A 123 6.66 8.90 10.91
CA ALA A 123 7.20 10.12 10.31
C ALA A 123 6.10 11.10 9.87
N VAL A 124 4.98 10.59 9.33
CA VAL A 124 3.90 11.46 8.83
C VAL A 124 2.91 11.90 9.92
N GLN A 125 2.77 11.17 11.02
CA GLN A 125 1.71 11.43 12.01
C GLN A 125 1.72 12.86 12.56
N LYS A 126 2.89 13.50 12.70
CA LYS A 126 3.00 14.89 13.18
C LYS A 126 2.21 15.86 12.30
N TYR A 127 2.30 15.71 10.98
CA TYR A 127 1.57 16.55 10.03
C TYR A 127 0.05 16.29 10.08
N MET A 128 -0.35 15.04 10.27
CA MET A 128 -1.75 14.65 10.41
C MET A 128 -2.37 15.19 11.70
N VAL A 129 -1.64 15.10 12.82
CA VAL A 129 -2.06 15.63 14.14
C VAL A 129 -2.21 17.14 14.10
N ASP A 130 -1.25 17.84 13.52
CA ASP A 130 -1.27 19.30 13.38
C ASP A 130 -2.44 19.77 12.49
N ALA A 131 -2.69 19.04 11.40
CA ALA A 131 -3.80 19.31 10.48
C ALA A 131 -5.18 18.91 11.06
N LYS A 132 -5.23 18.15 12.16
CA LYS A 132 -6.44 17.49 12.68
C LYS A 132 -7.18 16.67 11.63
N PHE A 133 -6.43 16.12 10.69
CA PHE A 133 -6.88 15.28 9.60
C PHE A 133 -5.76 14.33 9.19
N GLY A 134 -6.09 13.07 9.05
CA GLY A 134 -5.15 12.09 8.50
C GLY A 134 -5.86 10.83 8.01
N ARG A 135 -5.27 10.21 7.00
CA ARG A 135 -5.73 8.94 6.43
C ARG A 135 -4.54 8.02 6.25
N ILE A 136 -4.50 6.93 7.00
CA ILE A 136 -3.48 5.89 6.87
C ILE A 136 -4.16 4.65 6.31
N VAL A 137 -3.66 4.17 5.17
CA VAL A 137 -4.14 2.94 4.53
C VAL A 137 -2.99 1.97 4.40
N ASN A 138 -3.10 0.83 5.05
CA ASN A 138 -2.09 -0.22 5.07
C ASN A 138 -2.48 -1.35 4.12
N LEU A 139 -1.61 -1.71 3.17
CA LEU A 139 -1.83 -2.84 2.28
C LEU A 139 -1.46 -4.15 2.98
N SER A 140 -2.49 -4.83 3.52
CA SER A 140 -2.39 -6.20 4.00
C SER A 140 -2.46 -7.20 2.82
N SER A 141 -3.04 -8.36 3.01
CA SER A 141 -3.27 -9.40 1.99
C SER A 141 -4.22 -10.46 2.55
N THR A 142 -4.89 -11.21 1.68
CA THR A 142 -5.56 -12.46 2.08
C THR A 142 -4.57 -13.50 2.65
N SER A 143 -3.28 -13.38 2.32
CA SER A 143 -2.22 -14.21 2.94
C SER A 143 -2.06 -13.99 4.44
N ALA A 144 -2.62 -12.92 5.02
CA ALA A 144 -2.69 -12.74 6.47
C ALA A 144 -3.47 -13.87 7.18
N LEU A 145 -4.35 -14.56 6.46
CA LEU A 145 -5.10 -15.72 6.96
C LEU A 145 -4.29 -17.04 6.87
N GLY A 146 -3.08 -16.98 6.35
CA GLY A 146 -2.19 -18.11 6.13
C GLY A 146 -2.07 -18.48 4.65
N ASN A 147 -0.84 -18.70 4.19
CA ASN A 147 -0.56 -19.19 2.85
C ASN A 147 0.72 -20.05 2.87
N ARG A 148 0.65 -21.20 2.22
CA ARG A 148 1.77 -22.15 2.18
C ARG A 148 3.00 -21.50 1.52
N GLY A 149 4.14 -21.57 2.19
CA GLY A 149 5.39 -21.00 1.70
C GLY A 149 5.58 -19.51 1.99
N GLN A 150 4.66 -18.89 2.70
CA GLN A 150 4.67 -17.45 3.00
C GLN A 150 4.68 -17.15 4.51
N ALA A 151 5.41 -17.93 5.30
CA ALA A 151 5.44 -17.73 6.76
C ALA A 151 5.82 -16.28 7.15
N ASN A 152 6.85 -15.71 6.50
CA ASN A 152 7.29 -14.33 6.68
C ASN A 152 6.22 -13.31 6.20
N TYR A 153 5.73 -13.49 4.98
CA TYR A 153 4.77 -12.57 4.37
C TYR A 153 3.42 -12.59 5.11
N SER A 154 2.91 -13.79 5.44
CA SER A 154 1.68 -13.95 6.21
C SER A 154 1.79 -13.30 7.61
N ALA A 155 2.91 -13.51 8.31
CA ALA A 155 3.16 -12.88 9.60
C ALA A 155 3.19 -11.35 9.48
N ALA A 156 3.91 -10.80 8.49
CA ALA A 156 3.98 -9.36 8.26
C ALA A 156 2.59 -8.77 7.95
N LYS A 157 1.81 -9.43 7.06
CA LYS A 157 0.49 -8.95 6.65
C LYS A 157 -0.58 -9.09 7.74
N ALA A 158 -0.50 -10.11 8.59
CA ALA A 158 -1.32 -10.22 9.79
C ALA A 158 -0.94 -9.17 10.84
N GLY A 159 0.37 -8.96 11.07
CA GLY A 159 0.88 -7.90 11.94
C GLY A 159 0.41 -6.50 11.51
N MET A 160 0.35 -6.26 10.20
CA MET A 160 -0.16 -5.01 9.63
C MET A 160 -1.63 -4.74 10.03
N GLN A 161 -2.47 -5.78 10.11
CA GLN A 161 -3.87 -5.63 10.54
C GLN A 161 -3.96 -5.23 12.04
N GLY A 162 -3.14 -5.84 12.89
CA GLY A 162 -3.04 -5.45 14.30
C GLY A 162 -2.51 -4.02 14.48
N PHE A 163 -1.45 -3.68 13.75
CA PHE A 163 -0.87 -2.34 13.74
C PHE A 163 -1.89 -1.27 13.31
N THR A 164 -2.69 -1.55 12.27
CA THR A 164 -3.76 -0.67 11.81
C THR A 164 -4.76 -0.34 12.92
N LYS A 165 -5.20 -1.35 13.67
CA LYS A 165 -6.15 -1.16 14.78
C LYS A 165 -5.55 -0.29 15.90
N THR A 166 -4.28 -0.50 16.22
CA THR A 166 -3.57 0.31 17.22
C THR A 166 -3.50 1.78 16.79
N LEU A 167 -3.12 2.05 15.53
CA LEU A 167 -3.11 3.42 15.00
C LEU A 167 -4.48 4.10 15.07
N ALA A 168 -5.55 3.35 14.78
CA ALA A 168 -6.91 3.88 14.87
C ALA A 168 -7.27 4.32 16.31
N PHE A 169 -6.86 3.54 17.33
CA PHE A 169 -7.06 3.92 18.73
C PHE A 169 -6.23 5.13 19.16
N GLU A 170 -4.95 5.15 18.80
CA GLU A 170 -4.02 6.18 19.25
C GLU A 170 -4.26 7.53 18.59
N LEU A 171 -4.58 7.52 17.28
CA LEU A 171 -4.64 8.72 16.47
C LEU A 171 -6.06 9.25 16.25
N GLY A 172 -7.09 8.46 16.55
CA GLY A 172 -8.49 8.82 16.30
C GLY A 172 -8.92 10.15 16.88
N LYS A 173 -8.49 10.48 18.10
CA LYS A 173 -8.79 11.77 18.76
C LYS A 173 -8.23 13.01 18.05
N PHE A 174 -7.31 12.80 17.11
CA PHE A 174 -6.72 13.85 16.30
C PHE A 174 -7.33 13.95 14.89
N GLY A 175 -8.46 13.26 14.63
CA GLY A 175 -9.11 13.26 13.31
C GLY A 175 -8.42 12.36 12.27
N VAL A 176 -7.55 11.45 12.73
CA VAL A 176 -6.84 10.50 11.87
C VAL A 176 -7.56 9.16 11.88
N THR A 177 -7.83 8.60 10.70
CA THR A 177 -8.30 7.22 10.56
C THR A 177 -7.19 6.32 10.03
N ALA A 178 -7.18 5.07 10.45
CA ALA A 178 -6.26 4.06 9.95
C ALA A 178 -7.05 2.81 9.56
N ASN A 179 -6.89 2.35 8.31
CA ASN A 179 -7.57 1.18 7.79
C ASN A 179 -6.61 0.29 7.01
N ALA A 180 -6.96 -0.97 6.83
CA ALA A 180 -6.20 -1.91 6.02
C ALA A 180 -7.04 -2.40 4.83
N ILE A 181 -6.40 -2.51 3.68
CA ILE A 181 -6.93 -3.23 2.52
C ILE A 181 -6.20 -4.56 2.46
N ALA A 182 -6.92 -5.65 2.32
CA ALA A 182 -6.37 -7.00 2.15
C ALA A 182 -6.72 -7.53 0.74
N PRO A 183 -5.86 -7.28 -0.27
CA PRO A 183 -6.08 -7.77 -1.62
C PRO A 183 -6.08 -9.30 -1.67
N GLY A 184 -6.93 -9.85 -2.54
CA GLY A 184 -6.82 -11.23 -3.02
C GLY A 184 -5.79 -11.35 -4.15
N PHE A 185 -6.14 -12.14 -5.16
CA PHE A 185 -5.30 -12.25 -6.35
C PHE A 185 -5.50 -11.01 -7.26
N ILE A 186 -4.48 -10.19 -7.37
CA ILE A 186 -4.47 -8.99 -8.23
C ILE A 186 -3.46 -9.20 -9.37
N GLU A 187 -3.84 -8.86 -10.59
CA GLU A 187 -2.99 -8.93 -11.77
C GLU A 187 -1.90 -7.84 -11.68
N THR A 188 -0.66 -8.26 -11.46
CA THR A 188 0.53 -7.41 -11.30
C THR A 188 1.77 -8.14 -11.77
N GLU A 189 2.89 -7.44 -11.96
CA GLU A 189 4.19 -8.07 -12.22
C GLU A 189 4.60 -9.06 -11.11
N MET A 190 4.23 -8.79 -9.85
CA MET A 190 4.51 -9.69 -8.72
C MET A 190 3.79 -11.04 -8.89
N THR A 191 2.54 -11.04 -9.33
CA THR A 191 1.78 -12.27 -9.58
C THR A 191 2.22 -12.96 -10.86
N ALA A 192 2.66 -12.20 -11.88
CA ALA A 192 3.28 -12.77 -13.09
C ALA A 192 4.60 -13.50 -12.76
N ALA A 193 5.48 -12.88 -11.96
CA ALA A 193 6.71 -13.52 -11.49
C ALA A 193 6.42 -14.77 -10.61
N THR A 194 5.28 -14.81 -9.94
CA THR A 194 4.85 -15.99 -9.18
C THR A 194 4.44 -17.12 -10.13
N ALA A 195 3.70 -16.83 -11.20
CA ALA A 195 3.32 -17.81 -12.23
C ALA A 195 4.57 -18.44 -12.88
N GLU A 196 5.56 -17.63 -13.25
CA GLU A 196 6.83 -18.08 -13.80
C GLU A 196 7.56 -19.03 -12.83
N ARG A 197 7.63 -18.68 -11.54
CA ARG A 197 8.29 -19.48 -10.50
C ARG A 197 7.64 -20.85 -10.29
N VAL A 198 6.32 -20.97 -10.51
CA VAL A 198 5.61 -22.26 -10.42
C VAL A 198 5.53 -22.99 -11.76
N GLY A 199 6.13 -22.46 -12.82
CA GLY A 199 6.22 -23.08 -14.14
C GLY A 199 4.91 -23.04 -14.93
N MET A 200 4.04 -22.06 -14.69
CA MET A 200 2.78 -21.85 -15.41
C MET A 200 2.85 -20.62 -16.31
N SER A 201 2.11 -20.64 -17.43
CA SER A 201 1.85 -19.40 -18.15
C SER A 201 1.03 -18.44 -17.28
N PHE A 202 1.23 -17.13 -17.43
CA PHE A 202 0.47 -16.16 -16.62
C PHE A 202 -1.04 -16.23 -16.90
N GLU A 203 -1.43 -16.52 -18.15
CA GLU A 203 -2.85 -16.67 -18.52
C GLU A 203 -3.48 -17.90 -17.84
N ASP A 204 -2.81 -19.06 -17.84
CA ASP A 204 -3.30 -20.24 -17.15
C ASP A 204 -3.38 -20.02 -15.64
N PHE A 205 -2.40 -19.32 -15.07
CA PHE A 205 -2.38 -18.99 -13.65
C PHE A 205 -3.54 -18.05 -13.27
N LYS A 206 -3.83 -17.02 -14.09
CA LYS A 206 -5.01 -16.16 -13.92
C LYS A 206 -6.33 -16.93 -14.05
N ALA A 207 -6.45 -17.78 -15.06
CA ALA A 207 -7.65 -18.58 -15.27
C ALA A 207 -7.91 -19.53 -14.10
N ALA A 208 -6.87 -20.21 -13.59
CA ALA A 208 -6.96 -21.04 -12.41
C ALA A 208 -7.37 -20.26 -11.15
N ALA A 209 -6.81 -19.07 -10.95
CA ALA A 209 -7.20 -18.20 -9.85
C ALA A 209 -8.67 -17.71 -9.99
N ALA A 210 -9.06 -17.24 -11.17
CA ALA A 210 -10.41 -16.75 -11.44
C ALA A 210 -11.49 -17.81 -11.18
N SER A 211 -11.21 -19.08 -11.48
CA SER A 211 -12.14 -20.18 -11.22
C SER A 211 -12.46 -20.41 -9.74
N GLN A 212 -11.61 -19.93 -8.84
CA GLN A 212 -11.77 -20.02 -7.37
C GLN A 212 -12.36 -18.75 -6.75
N ILE A 213 -12.54 -17.69 -7.55
CA ILE A 213 -13.02 -16.40 -7.07
C ILE A 213 -14.53 -16.28 -7.38
N PRO A 214 -15.41 -16.00 -6.41
CA PRO A 214 -16.85 -15.93 -6.63
C PRO A 214 -17.29 -14.97 -7.74
N VAL A 215 -16.61 -13.83 -7.93
CA VAL A 215 -16.91 -12.88 -9.04
C VAL A 215 -16.30 -13.32 -10.38
N ALA A 216 -15.72 -14.53 -10.46
CA ALA A 216 -15.23 -15.20 -11.66
C ALA A 216 -14.19 -14.38 -12.47
N ARG A 217 -13.43 -13.53 -11.81
CA ARG A 217 -12.28 -12.82 -12.39
C ARG A 217 -11.19 -12.58 -11.35
N VAL A 218 -9.98 -12.39 -11.79
CA VAL A 218 -8.90 -11.83 -10.95
C VAL A 218 -9.14 -10.32 -10.74
N GLY A 219 -8.62 -9.78 -9.66
CA GLY A 219 -8.65 -8.35 -9.40
C GLY A 219 -7.64 -7.60 -10.25
N GLN A 220 -7.92 -6.33 -10.51
CA GLN A 220 -7.03 -5.39 -11.16
C GLN A 220 -6.49 -4.39 -10.11
N PRO A 221 -5.33 -3.75 -10.33
CA PRO A 221 -4.81 -2.70 -9.45
C PRO A 221 -5.85 -1.60 -9.14
N GLU A 222 -6.72 -1.29 -10.09
CA GLU A 222 -7.79 -0.31 -9.98
C GLU A 222 -8.85 -0.70 -8.96
N ASP A 223 -9.13 -2.01 -8.76
CA ASP A 223 -10.06 -2.49 -7.73
C ASP A 223 -9.55 -2.10 -6.33
N ILE A 224 -8.23 -2.13 -6.14
CA ILE A 224 -7.59 -1.70 -4.89
C ILE A 224 -7.55 -0.17 -4.78
N ALA A 225 -7.25 0.52 -5.89
CA ALA A 225 -7.19 1.97 -5.94
C ALA A 225 -8.54 2.62 -5.57
N HIS A 226 -9.67 2.03 -6.00
CA HIS A 226 -11.02 2.49 -5.62
C HIS A 226 -11.24 2.42 -4.10
N THR A 227 -10.83 1.31 -3.47
CA THR A 227 -10.96 1.16 -2.01
C THR A 227 -10.02 2.10 -1.26
N ALA A 228 -8.79 2.31 -1.76
CA ALA A 228 -7.84 3.26 -1.18
C ALA A 228 -8.37 4.70 -1.27
N SER A 229 -8.94 5.09 -2.41
CA SER A 229 -9.60 6.38 -2.62
C SER A 229 -10.76 6.60 -1.62
N PHE A 230 -11.60 5.59 -1.41
CA PHE A 230 -12.67 5.65 -0.40
C PHE A 230 -12.08 5.92 1.00
N PHE A 231 -11.09 5.15 1.44
CA PHE A 231 -10.48 5.35 2.76
C PHE A 231 -9.74 6.68 2.89
N ALA A 232 -9.20 7.22 1.79
CA ALA A 232 -8.52 8.51 1.77
C ALA A 232 -9.49 9.70 1.82
N SER A 233 -10.76 9.50 1.50
CA SER A 233 -11.77 10.55 1.41
C SER A 233 -12.15 11.13 2.77
N GLU A 234 -12.71 12.34 2.76
CA GLU A 234 -13.29 12.97 3.97
C GLU A 234 -14.51 12.18 4.47
N GLY A 235 -15.31 11.62 3.55
CA GLY A 235 -16.50 10.84 3.88
C GLY A 235 -16.22 9.55 4.66
N ALA A 236 -14.98 9.06 4.63
CA ALA A 236 -14.54 7.90 5.41
C ALA A 236 -14.14 8.24 6.87
N GLY A 237 -14.41 9.45 7.36
CA GLY A 237 -13.97 9.93 8.67
C GLY A 237 -14.50 9.14 9.88
N PHE A 238 -15.53 8.32 9.70
CA PHE A 238 -16.06 7.42 10.74
C PHE A 238 -15.69 5.94 10.51
N VAL A 239 -14.89 5.64 9.48
CA VAL A 239 -14.39 4.29 9.18
C VAL A 239 -12.93 4.22 9.62
N SER A 240 -12.66 3.56 10.75
CA SER A 240 -11.31 3.45 11.31
C SER A 240 -11.11 2.10 11.98
N GLY A 241 -9.90 1.55 11.91
CA GLY A 241 -9.53 0.26 12.47
C GLY A 241 -10.03 -0.94 11.66
N GLN A 242 -10.55 -0.73 10.45
CA GLN A 242 -11.16 -1.78 9.65
C GLN A 242 -10.15 -2.50 8.76
N VAL A 243 -10.43 -3.77 8.48
CA VAL A 243 -9.73 -4.56 7.46
C VAL A 243 -10.76 -4.95 6.40
N VAL A 244 -10.56 -4.45 5.18
CA VAL A 244 -11.45 -4.77 4.06
C VAL A 244 -10.74 -5.70 3.10
N TYR A 245 -11.28 -6.90 2.92
CA TYR A 245 -10.80 -7.86 1.96
C TYR A 245 -11.34 -7.52 0.57
N VAL A 246 -10.46 -7.12 -0.35
CA VAL A 246 -10.79 -6.84 -1.75
C VAL A 246 -10.32 -8.03 -2.57
N ALA A 247 -11.14 -9.08 -2.60
CA ALA A 247 -10.75 -10.41 -3.07
C ALA A 247 -11.80 -11.09 -3.97
N GLY A 248 -12.85 -10.36 -4.38
CA GLY A 248 -13.90 -10.90 -5.24
C GLY A 248 -14.81 -11.96 -4.60
N GLY A 249 -14.75 -12.10 -3.27
CA GLY A 249 -15.57 -13.00 -2.48
C GLY A 249 -15.27 -12.89 -0.99
N PRO A 250 -16.07 -13.53 -0.12
CA PRO A 250 -15.85 -13.48 1.32
C PRO A 250 -14.53 -14.12 1.71
N LYS A 251 -13.91 -13.57 2.75
CA LYS A 251 -12.71 -14.09 3.42
C LYS A 251 -12.93 -13.97 4.91
N ASP A 252 -12.65 -15.04 5.61
CA ASP A 252 -12.82 -15.15 7.06
C ASP A 252 -11.52 -14.77 7.79
#